data_7aada54ff229533e0a3609ac3ce5207e
#
_entry.id   7aada54ff229533e0a3609ac3ce5207e
#
_cell.length_a   1.000
_cell.length_b   1.000
_cell.length_c   1.000
_cell.angle_alpha   90.00
_cell.angle_beta   90.00
_cell.angle_gamma   90.00
#
_symmetry.space_group_name_H-M   'P 1'
#
loop_
_entity.id
_entity.type
_entity.pdbx_description
1 polymer ?
#
loop_
_entity_poly.entity_id
_entity_poly.type
_entity_poly.pdbx_seq_one_letter_code
_entity_poly.pdbx_strand_id
1 'polypeptide(L)'
;KPDGAATACASVAQSGTTSFPWAVSSSGMTFIGEIPLTYLGEQDRYIAAADILLDFLQPGAQQFRQAAVRLEDVTPDSDPEELQAIVDYLHSQNVPFQMAVVPKYIDPKGTENNGTPKELTLEDAPELVEVLQDAVNKGGTIVQHGTTHQFGTLDNPYNAVSADDFEFIRSWCSATNDTKAPPIDCQDKSFVQIGGTLPGTSQEWASERVDQGRQIFGEVDLPTPEIFETPHYSATREAYYGIGEHYP
;
A
#
# COMPACT_ATOMS: atom_id res chain seq x y z
N LYS A 1 4.04 39.27 0.79
CA LYS A 1 5.52 39.12 0.71
C LYS A 1 6.04 38.97 2.14
N PRO A 2 7.00 38.04 2.36
CA PRO A 2 7.68 37.98 3.63
C PRO A 2 8.30 39.39 3.94
N ASP A 3 8.25 39.81 5.18
CA ASP A 3 9.04 40.96 5.60
C ASP A 3 10.53 40.58 5.61
N GLY A 4 11.42 41.54 5.84
CA GLY A 4 12.87 41.32 5.77
C GLY A 4 13.43 40.31 6.80
N ALA A 5 12.59 39.73 7.69
CA ALA A 5 12.95 38.74 8.69
C ALA A 5 12.49 37.32 8.32
N ALA A 6 11.70 37.15 7.25
CA ALA A 6 11.17 35.84 6.80
C ALA A 6 11.73 35.45 5.45
N THR A 7 12.05 34.16 5.30
CA THR A 7 12.55 33.58 4.08
C THR A 7 11.47 32.67 3.45
N ALA A 8 11.25 32.78 2.15
CA ALA A 8 10.41 31.86 1.42
C ALA A 8 11.09 30.50 1.30
N CYS A 9 10.51 29.45 1.84
CA CYS A 9 11.00 28.08 1.73
C CYS A 9 10.51 27.43 0.42
N ALA A 10 9.26 27.75 0.01
CA ALA A 10 8.66 27.28 -1.23
C ALA A 10 7.75 28.35 -1.82
N SER A 11 7.60 28.34 -3.15
CA SER A 11 6.73 29.26 -3.87
C SER A 11 5.86 28.51 -4.86
N VAL A 12 4.64 29.00 -5.06
CA VAL A 12 3.68 28.51 -6.03
C VAL A 12 3.56 29.51 -7.16
N ALA A 13 3.56 29.04 -8.41
CA ALA A 13 3.23 29.85 -9.57
C ALA A 13 1.72 29.81 -9.81
N GLN A 14 1.08 30.98 -9.87
CA GLN A 14 -0.30 31.11 -10.27
C GLN A 14 -0.36 31.59 -11.72
N SER A 15 -0.96 30.77 -12.59
CA SER A 15 -1.29 31.14 -13.99
C SER A 15 -0.19 31.95 -14.72
N GLY A 16 0.87 31.31 -15.11
CA GLY A 16 1.90 31.83 -16.02
C GLY A 16 3.09 32.50 -15.35
N THR A 17 3.01 33.72 -14.89
CA THR A 17 4.21 34.48 -14.48
C THR A 17 4.25 34.99 -13.06
N THR A 18 3.15 34.91 -12.33
CA THR A 18 3.07 35.41 -10.95
C THR A 18 3.35 34.28 -9.98
N SER A 19 4.42 34.37 -9.22
CA SER A 19 4.69 33.46 -8.11
C SER A 19 4.48 34.19 -6.75
N PHE A 20 4.05 33.45 -5.76
CA PHE A 20 3.95 33.93 -4.37
C PHE A 20 4.48 32.85 -3.42
N PRO A 21 4.94 33.25 -2.24
CA PRO A 21 5.41 32.30 -1.24
C PRO A 21 4.28 31.38 -0.80
N TRP A 22 4.45 30.06 -0.93
CA TRP A 22 3.54 29.05 -0.42
C TRP A 22 3.88 28.69 1.03
N ALA A 23 5.17 28.61 1.34
CA ALA A 23 5.67 28.41 2.68
C ALA A 23 6.76 29.44 3.00
N VAL A 24 6.73 29.98 4.24
CA VAL A 24 7.71 30.93 4.73
C VAL A 24 8.20 30.54 6.12
N SER A 25 9.47 30.77 6.39
CA SER A 25 10.07 30.49 7.71
C SER A 25 10.71 31.74 8.28
N SER A 26 10.55 31.96 9.59
CA SER A 26 11.17 33.01 10.36
C SER A 26 11.27 32.64 11.83
N SER A 27 12.45 32.81 12.42
CA SER A 27 12.68 32.69 13.88
C SER A 27 12.11 31.41 14.51
N GLY A 28 12.28 30.25 13.85
CA GLY A 28 11.80 28.97 14.38
C GLY A 28 10.31 28.70 14.17
N MET A 29 9.63 29.51 13.35
CA MET A 29 8.25 29.31 12.92
C MET A 29 8.21 29.13 11.41
N THR A 30 7.46 28.12 10.96
CA THR A 30 7.16 27.91 9.54
C THR A 30 5.66 28.03 9.33
N PHE A 31 5.25 28.85 8.37
CA PHE A 31 3.87 29.03 7.96
C PHE A 31 3.68 28.47 6.55
N ILE A 32 2.68 27.63 6.37
CA ILE A 32 2.24 27.09 5.07
C ILE A 32 0.88 27.70 4.75
N GLY A 33 0.71 28.25 3.57
CA GLY A 33 -0.45 29.05 3.16
C GLY A 33 -1.73 28.23 2.92
N GLU A 34 -1.66 26.92 2.95
CA GLU A 34 -2.81 26.00 2.77
C GLU A 34 -2.62 24.72 3.59
N ILE A 35 -3.63 23.86 3.66
CA ILE A 35 -3.52 22.54 4.30
C ILE A 35 -2.89 21.58 3.28
N PRO A 36 -1.60 21.23 3.41
CA PRO A 36 -0.88 20.43 2.38
C PRO A 36 -1.42 19.01 2.25
N LEU A 37 -2.04 18.49 3.31
CA LEU A 37 -2.59 17.13 3.34
C LEU A 37 -3.84 16.95 2.45
N THR A 38 -4.44 18.03 1.98
CA THR A 38 -5.54 18.00 1.01
C THR A 38 -5.08 17.46 -0.36
N TYR A 39 -3.79 17.50 -0.66
CA TYR A 39 -3.19 17.18 -1.95
C TYR A 39 -2.35 15.90 -1.92
N LEU A 40 -2.73 14.92 -1.12
CA LEU A 40 -1.99 13.65 -0.99
C LEU A 40 -1.81 12.90 -2.33
N GLY A 41 -2.75 13.06 -3.26
CA GLY A 41 -2.66 12.49 -4.60
C GLY A 41 -1.84 13.33 -5.60
N GLU A 42 -1.41 14.53 -5.22
CA GLU A 42 -0.58 15.42 -6.04
C GLU A 42 0.85 15.43 -5.49
N GLN A 43 1.79 15.00 -6.31
CA GLN A 43 3.17 14.75 -5.89
C GLN A 43 4.02 16.02 -5.70
N ASP A 44 3.46 17.21 -5.72
CA ASP A 44 4.21 18.45 -5.57
C ASP A 44 4.14 19.04 -4.15
N ARG A 45 2.97 19.46 -3.70
CA ARG A 45 2.77 20.19 -2.42
C ARG A 45 2.96 19.29 -1.20
N TYR A 46 2.51 18.04 -1.31
CA TYR A 46 2.68 17.05 -0.23
C TYR A 46 4.16 16.76 0.02
N ILE A 47 4.94 16.53 -1.04
CA ILE A 47 6.39 16.27 -0.95
C ILE A 47 7.10 17.50 -0.39
N ALA A 48 6.78 18.70 -0.88
CA ALA A 48 7.35 19.94 -0.36
C ALA A 48 7.01 20.17 1.13
N ALA A 49 5.79 19.80 1.57
CA ALA A 49 5.41 19.86 2.97
C ALA A 49 6.17 18.85 3.82
N ALA A 50 6.40 17.64 3.31
CA ALA A 50 7.18 16.61 3.99
C ALA A 50 8.64 17.05 4.20
N ASP A 51 9.28 17.64 3.20
CA ASP A 51 10.62 18.20 3.32
C ASP A 51 10.70 19.31 4.37
N ILE A 52 9.76 20.27 4.35
CA ILE A 52 9.70 21.35 5.34
C ILE A 52 9.49 20.81 6.75
N LEU A 53 8.63 19.80 6.89
CA LEU A 53 8.36 19.16 8.18
C LEU A 53 9.61 18.41 8.69
N LEU A 54 10.33 17.70 7.82
CA LEU A 54 11.57 17.03 8.17
C LEU A 54 12.63 18.03 8.65
N ASP A 55 12.86 19.11 7.92
CA ASP A 55 13.79 20.16 8.29
C ASP A 55 13.44 20.81 9.63
N PHE A 56 12.15 20.95 9.92
CA PHE A 56 11.65 21.50 11.19
C PHE A 56 11.84 20.53 12.36
N LEU A 57 11.49 19.25 12.17
CA LEU A 57 11.57 18.24 13.24
C LEU A 57 12.99 17.75 13.49
N GLN A 58 13.82 17.73 12.46
CA GLN A 58 15.20 17.23 12.53
C GLN A 58 16.16 18.16 11.77
N PRO A 59 16.42 19.38 12.31
CA PRO A 59 17.32 20.32 11.66
C PRO A 59 18.72 19.73 11.41
N GLY A 60 19.17 19.79 10.17
CA GLY A 60 20.47 19.23 9.77
C GLY A 60 20.48 17.71 9.57
N ALA A 61 19.33 17.07 9.45
CA ALA A 61 19.24 15.68 9.05
C ALA A 61 20.02 15.47 7.73
N GLN A 62 20.77 14.39 7.68
CA GLN A 62 21.43 14.01 6.43
C GLN A 62 20.35 13.64 5.39
N GLN A 63 20.36 14.34 4.27
CA GLN A 63 19.45 14.01 3.18
C GLN A 63 19.94 12.77 2.45
N PHE A 64 19.14 11.72 2.47
CA PHE A 64 19.36 10.52 1.68
C PHE A 64 18.45 10.59 0.44
N ARG A 65 19.06 10.60 -0.73
CA ARG A 65 18.31 10.46 -2.00
C ARG A 65 18.30 8.98 -2.35
N GLN A 66 17.34 8.25 -1.76
CA GLN A 66 17.16 6.84 -2.00
C GLN A 66 15.80 6.60 -2.66
N ALA A 67 15.78 5.68 -3.61
CA ALA A 67 14.54 5.17 -4.20
C ALA A 67 14.66 3.65 -4.28
N ALA A 68 13.55 2.97 -4.10
CA ALA A 68 13.42 1.54 -4.34
C ALA A 68 12.21 1.30 -5.23
N VAL A 69 12.24 0.25 -6.03
CA VAL A 69 11.07 -0.23 -6.76
C VAL A 69 10.35 -1.22 -5.87
N ARG A 70 9.02 -1.13 -5.77
CA ARG A 70 8.19 -2.16 -5.17
C ARG A 70 7.32 -2.80 -6.24
N LEU A 71 7.34 -4.12 -6.27
CA LEU A 71 6.44 -4.95 -7.07
C LEU A 71 5.34 -5.39 -6.12
N GLU A 72 4.13 -4.88 -6.34
CA GLU A 72 2.97 -5.17 -5.48
C GLU A 72 2.13 -6.31 -6.08
N ASP A 73 1.23 -6.85 -5.25
CA ASP A 73 0.23 -7.84 -5.65
C ASP A 73 0.82 -9.15 -6.21
N VAL A 74 2.02 -9.52 -5.78
CA VAL A 74 2.61 -10.80 -6.13
C VAL A 74 1.88 -11.92 -5.38
N THR A 75 1.14 -12.74 -6.09
CA THR A 75 0.32 -13.84 -5.54
C THR A 75 0.80 -15.20 -6.04
N PRO A 76 0.38 -16.32 -5.43
CA PRO A 76 0.61 -17.66 -5.96
C PRO A 76 0.11 -17.91 -7.39
N ASP A 77 -0.76 -17.01 -7.90
CA ASP A 77 -1.28 -17.06 -9.28
C ASP A 77 -0.51 -16.17 -10.26
N SER A 78 0.51 -15.44 -9.80
CA SER A 78 1.36 -14.60 -10.64
C SER A 78 2.24 -15.41 -11.57
N ASP A 79 2.52 -14.86 -12.76
CA ASP A 79 3.42 -15.48 -13.73
C ASP A 79 4.89 -15.41 -13.26
N PRO A 80 5.54 -16.56 -12.98
CA PRO A 80 6.91 -16.57 -12.50
C PRO A 80 7.93 -16.11 -13.55
N GLU A 81 7.69 -16.31 -14.86
CA GLU A 81 8.61 -15.89 -15.91
C GLU A 81 8.65 -14.36 -16.03
N GLU A 82 7.47 -13.70 -15.93
CA GLU A 82 7.39 -12.24 -15.95
C GLU A 82 8.06 -11.64 -14.70
N LEU A 83 7.80 -12.19 -13.53
CA LEU A 83 8.44 -11.73 -12.28
C LEU A 83 9.96 -11.90 -12.35
N GLN A 84 10.45 -13.06 -12.83
CA GLN A 84 11.88 -13.30 -12.98
C GLN A 84 12.55 -12.28 -13.91
N ALA A 85 11.92 -11.96 -15.04
CA ALA A 85 12.43 -10.97 -15.97
C ALA A 85 12.57 -9.58 -15.34
N ILE A 86 11.60 -9.17 -14.51
CA ILE A 86 11.65 -7.89 -13.78
C ILE A 86 12.77 -7.91 -12.72
N VAL A 87 12.87 -8.98 -11.93
CA VAL A 87 13.92 -9.17 -10.91
C VAL A 87 15.31 -9.09 -11.55
N ASP A 88 15.53 -9.79 -12.67
CA ASP A 88 16.80 -9.79 -13.38
C ASP A 88 17.16 -8.39 -13.90
N TYR A 89 16.17 -7.68 -14.44
CA TYR A 89 16.37 -6.31 -14.92
C TYR A 89 16.76 -5.37 -13.78
N LEU A 90 16.00 -5.35 -12.68
CA LEU A 90 16.27 -4.46 -11.54
C LEU A 90 17.64 -4.76 -10.92
N HIS A 91 17.97 -6.04 -10.74
CA HIS A 91 19.28 -6.46 -10.25
C HIS A 91 20.41 -6.00 -11.20
N SER A 92 20.24 -6.15 -12.52
CA SER A 92 21.23 -5.72 -13.52
C SER A 92 21.51 -4.22 -13.52
N GLN A 93 20.50 -3.43 -13.12
CA GLN A 93 20.61 -1.97 -13.01
C GLN A 93 21.05 -1.51 -11.61
N ASN A 94 21.33 -2.41 -10.68
CA ASN A 94 21.59 -2.11 -9.25
C ASN A 94 20.50 -1.26 -8.61
N VAL A 95 19.24 -1.47 -8.97
CA VAL A 95 18.09 -0.79 -8.38
C VAL A 95 17.61 -1.62 -7.18
N PRO A 96 17.55 -1.04 -5.96
CA PRO A 96 16.94 -1.70 -4.81
C PRO A 96 15.46 -1.98 -5.07
N PHE A 97 14.99 -3.17 -4.72
CA PHE A 97 13.60 -3.55 -4.94
C PHE A 97 13.02 -4.38 -3.80
N GLN A 98 11.70 -4.35 -3.72
CA GLN A 98 10.87 -5.09 -2.78
C GLN A 98 9.78 -5.83 -3.56
N MET A 99 9.38 -6.99 -3.05
CA MET A 99 8.23 -7.74 -3.52
C MET A 99 7.19 -7.79 -2.42
N ALA A 100 6.06 -7.12 -2.63
CA ALA A 100 4.92 -7.19 -1.74
C ALA A 100 4.09 -8.42 -2.12
N VAL A 101 4.25 -9.48 -1.30
CA VAL A 101 3.73 -10.81 -1.60
C VAL A 101 2.50 -11.11 -0.77
N VAL A 102 1.43 -11.50 -1.45
CA VAL A 102 0.21 -12.06 -0.89
C VAL A 102 0.39 -13.58 -0.82
N PRO A 103 0.62 -14.19 0.36
CA PRO A 103 1.03 -15.58 0.44
C PRO A 103 -0.06 -16.60 0.09
N LYS A 104 -1.31 -16.16 0.01
CA LYS A 104 -2.46 -16.99 -0.33
C LYS A 104 -3.39 -16.28 -1.30
N TYR A 105 -3.59 -16.86 -2.47
CA TYR A 105 -4.55 -16.41 -3.48
C TYR A 105 -5.91 -17.07 -3.29
N ILE A 106 -6.98 -16.29 -3.36
CA ILE A 106 -8.37 -16.75 -3.30
C ILE A 106 -9.20 -16.00 -4.34
N ASP A 107 -9.89 -16.77 -5.20
CA ASP A 107 -10.96 -16.29 -6.07
C ASP A 107 -12.22 -17.15 -5.80
N PRO A 108 -13.05 -16.75 -4.84
CA PRO A 108 -14.13 -17.61 -4.34
C PRO A 108 -15.28 -17.80 -5.32
N LYS A 109 -15.38 -16.94 -6.34
CA LYS A 109 -16.43 -17.00 -7.37
C LYS A 109 -15.88 -17.47 -8.71
N GLY A 110 -14.57 -17.59 -8.86
CA GLY A 110 -13.91 -17.88 -10.13
C GLY A 110 -14.02 -16.71 -11.11
N THR A 111 -14.01 -15.49 -10.60
CA THR A 111 -14.13 -14.25 -11.41
C THR A 111 -13.02 -14.21 -12.45
N GLU A 112 -11.79 -14.50 -12.05
CA GLU A 112 -10.61 -14.54 -12.91
C GLU A 112 -10.34 -15.96 -13.47
N ASN A 113 -11.14 -16.95 -13.05
CA ASN A 113 -10.94 -18.37 -13.44
C ASN A 113 -12.18 -18.99 -14.11
N ASN A 114 -12.81 -18.27 -15.02
CA ASN A 114 -13.94 -18.73 -15.85
C ASN A 114 -15.10 -19.33 -15.03
N GLY A 115 -15.42 -18.73 -13.88
CA GLY A 115 -16.50 -19.17 -12.99
C GLY A 115 -16.15 -20.36 -12.09
N THR A 116 -14.89 -20.80 -12.07
CA THR A 116 -14.43 -21.89 -11.20
C THR A 116 -13.65 -21.31 -10.03
N PRO A 117 -14.12 -21.48 -8.77
CA PRO A 117 -13.38 -21.04 -7.60
C PRO A 117 -11.94 -21.54 -7.59
N LYS A 118 -11.00 -20.67 -7.19
CA LYS A 118 -9.58 -20.98 -7.13
C LYS A 118 -9.01 -20.55 -5.78
N GLU A 119 -8.17 -21.40 -5.21
CA GLU A 119 -7.42 -21.14 -3.99
C GLU A 119 -6.05 -21.77 -4.13
N LEU A 120 -5.00 -20.98 -3.87
CA LEU A 120 -3.60 -21.41 -3.92
C LEU A 120 -2.85 -20.81 -2.74
N THR A 121 -1.87 -21.54 -2.21
CA THR A 121 -0.84 -21.02 -1.32
C THR A 121 0.50 -20.99 -2.05
N LEU A 122 1.54 -20.41 -1.44
CA LEU A 122 2.89 -20.47 -2.01
C LEU A 122 3.40 -21.92 -2.21
N GLU A 123 2.92 -22.89 -1.42
CA GLU A 123 3.26 -24.31 -1.63
C GLU A 123 2.74 -24.85 -2.98
N ASP A 124 1.62 -24.30 -3.47
CA ASP A 124 1.02 -24.69 -4.75
C ASP A 124 1.72 -24.03 -5.95
N ALA A 125 2.65 -23.11 -5.72
CA ALA A 125 3.35 -22.30 -6.72
C ALA A 125 4.89 -22.42 -6.60
N PRO A 126 5.47 -23.62 -6.71
CA PRO A 126 6.90 -23.83 -6.47
C PRO A 126 7.81 -23.03 -7.42
N GLU A 127 7.42 -22.84 -8.68
CA GLU A 127 8.19 -22.03 -9.63
C GLU A 127 8.24 -20.55 -9.21
N LEU A 128 7.14 -20.01 -8.69
CA LEU A 128 7.13 -18.65 -8.13
C LEU A 128 8.00 -18.56 -6.88
N VAL A 129 7.97 -19.57 -6.01
CA VAL A 129 8.82 -19.61 -4.80
C VAL A 129 10.30 -19.60 -5.19
N GLU A 130 10.72 -20.33 -6.22
CA GLU A 130 12.08 -20.30 -6.74
C GLU A 130 12.48 -18.88 -7.20
N VAL A 131 11.59 -18.17 -7.88
CA VAL A 131 11.81 -16.77 -8.30
C VAL A 131 11.94 -15.85 -7.08
N LEU A 132 11.08 -16.00 -6.07
CA LEU A 132 11.15 -15.20 -4.84
C LEU A 132 12.46 -15.46 -4.06
N GLN A 133 12.92 -16.71 -3.99
CA GLN A 133 14.20 -17.07 -3.39
C GLN A 133 15.39 -16.47 -4.16
N ASP A 134 15.36 -16.53 -5.50
CA ASP A 134 16.37 -15.89 -6.35
C ASP A 134 16.37 -14.38 -6.19
N ALA A 135 15.19 -13.76 -6.12
CA ALA A 135 15.04 -12.33 -5.87
C ALA A 135 15.68 -11.90 -4.53
N VAL A 136 15.47 -12.67 -3.46
CA VAL A 136 16.13 -12.45 -2.15
C VAL A 136 17.66 -12.57 -2.28
N ASN A 137 18.15 -13.58 -2.99
CA ASN A 137 19.58 -13.77 -3.22
C ASN A 137 20.19 -12.61 -4.04
N LYS A 138 19.43 -11.93 -4.86
CA LYS A 138 19.78 -10.74 -5.63
C LYS A 138 19.62 -9.42 -4.85
N GLY A 139 19.29 -9.49 -3.56
CA GLY A 139 19.17 -8.34 -2.66
C GLY A 139 17.78 -7.72 -2.62
N GLY A 140 16.77 -8.37 -3.18
CA GLY A 140 15.37 -8.01 -3.02
C GLY A 140 14.85 -8.30 -1.61
N THR A 141 13.86 -7.54 -1.18
CA THR A 141 13.22 -7.71 0.13
C THR A 141 11.78 -8.19 -0.03
N ILE A 142 11.40 -9.24 0.68
CA ILE A 142 10.00 -9.67 0.75
C ILE A 142 9.27 -8.82 1.77
N VAL A 143 8.11 -8.32 1.38
CA VAL A 143 7.14 -7.61 2.21
C VAL A 143 5.87 -8.44 2.26
N GLN A 144 5.31 -8.69 3.42
CA GLN A 144 4.01 -9.33 3.51
C GLN A 144 2.91 -8.34 3.13
N HIS A 145 2.12 -8.66 2.09
CA HIS A 145 1.04 -7.84 1.59
C HIS A 145 -0.33 -8.45 1.95
N GLY A 146 -0.69 -8.29 3.23
CA GLY A 146 -1.82 -9.03 3.76
C GLY A 146 -1.54 -10.53 3.89
N THR A 147 -2.61 -11.32 3.94
CA THR A 147 -2.55 -12.78 3.87
C THR A 147 -3.25 -13.28 2.62
N THR A 148 -4.40 -12.71 2.28
CA THR A 148 -5.15 -13.06 1.08
C THR A 148 -5.48 -11.85 0.20
N HIS A 149 -5.22 -10.63 0.68
CA HIS A 149 -5.58 -9.38 -0.01
C HIS A 149 -7.07 -9.34 -0.40
N GLN A 150 -7.94 -9.95 0.43
CA GLN A 150 -9.38 -9.99 0.26
C GLN A 150 -10.07 -10.44 1.56
N PHE A 151 -11.40 -10.31 1.67
CA PHE A 151 -12.14 -10.74 2.84
C PHE A 151 -13.32 -11.64 2.47
N GLY A 152 -13.16 -12.95 2.75
CA GLY A 152 -14.23 -13.94 2.66
C GLY A 152 -14.83 -14.08 1.26
N THR A 153 -16.17 -14.06 1.20
CA THR A 153 -16.97 -14.22 -0.03
C THR A 153 -17.93 -13.06 -0.23
N LEU A 154 -17.60 -11.88 0.33
CA LEU A 154 -18.47 -10.71 0.26
C LEU A 154 -18.71 -10.29 -1.19
N ASP A 155 -19.96 -9.93 -1.47
CA ASP A 155 -20.32 -9.34 -2.74
C ASP A 155 -20.00 -7.84 -2.70
N ASN A 156 -19.00 -7.43 -3.50
CA ASN A 156 -18.51 -6.07 -3.57
C ASN A 156 -17.93 -5.83 -4.97
N PRO A 157 -17.42 -4.63 -5.30
CA PRO A 157 -16.87 -4.33 -6.62
C PRO A 157 -15.76 -5.27 -7.09
N TYR A 158 -15.05 -5.88 -6.15
CA TYR A 158 -13.83 -6.69 -6.37
C TYR A 158 -14.11 -8.20 -6.28
N ASN A 159 -15.34 -8.61 -5.99
CA ASN A 159 -15.78 -10.01 -5.90
C ASN A 159 -14.96 -10.88 -4.94
N ALA A 160 -14.32 -10.29 -3.96
CA ALA A 160 -13.41 -10.96 -3.01
C ALA A 160 -12.20 -11.65 -3.68
N VAL A 161 -11.75 -11.16 -4.84
CA VAL A 161 -10.56 -11.68 -5.52
C VAL A 161 -9.30 -11.13 -4.85
N SER A 162 -8.33 -12.00 -4.59
CA SER A 162 -7.01 -11.60 -4.06
C SER A 162 -6.31 -10.64 -5.01
N ALA A 163 -5.56 -9.71 -4.44
CA ALA A 163 -4.88 -8.59 -5.09
C ALA A 163 -5.79 -7.45 -5.55
N ASP A 164 -7.09 -7.71 -5.75
CA ASP A 164 -8.06 -6.66 -6.13
C ASP A 164 -8.86 -6.12 -4.94
N ASP A 165 -9.18 -6.94 -3.94
CA ASP A 165 -10.11 -6.58 -2.86
C ASP A 165 -9.39 -6.12 -1.58
N PHE A 166 -10.15 -5.52 -0.68
CA PHE A 166 -9.68 -5.06 0.63
C PHE A 166 -9.73 -6.18 1.67
N GLU A 167 -8.66 -6.37 2.42
CA GLU A 167 -8.60 -7.41 3.45
C GLU A 167 -8.97 -6.91 4.85
N PHE A 168 -8.60 -5.65 5.19
CA PHE A 168 -8.67 -5.13 6.56
C PHE A 168 -9.64 -3.97 6.75
N ILE A 169 -10.41 -3.65 5.71
CA ILE A 169 -11.42 -2.59 5.74
C ILE A 169 -12.54 -2.94 4.77
N ARG A 170 -13.75 -2.49 5.07
CA ARG A 170 -14.91 -2.76 4.23
C ARG A 170 -14.89 -1.91 2.95
N SER A 171 -15.21 -2.54 1.82
CA SER A 171 -15.58 -1.88 0.57
C SER A 171 -17.03 -2.22 0.21
N TRP A 172 -17.74 -1.31 -0.48
CA TRP A 172 -19.10 -1.55 -0.95
C TRP A 172 -19.47 -0.57 -2.08
N CYS A 173 -20.52 -0.91 -2.84
CA CYS A 173 -21.10 0.00 -3.81
C CYS A 173 -22.19 0.86 -3.19
N SER A 174 -22.30 2.12 -3.62
CA SER A 174 -23.36 3.04 -3.25
C SER A 174 -23.89 3.81 -4.47
N ALA A 175 -25.11 4.34 -4.36
CA ALA A 175 -25.72 5.14 -5.44
C ALA A 175 -25.14 6.56 -5.55
N THR A 176 -24.39 7.03 -4.57
CA THR A 176 -23.83 8.39 -4.50
C THR A 176 -22.42 8.34 -3.93
N ASN A 177 -21.63 9.38 -4.17
CA ASN A 177 -20.30 9.54 -3.59
C ASN A 177 -20.34 10.02 -2.11
N ASP A 178 -21.27 9.50 -1.34
CA ASP A 178 -21.39 9.78 0.10
C ASP A 178 -21.08 8.51 0.89
N THR A 179 -20.06 8.55 1.74
CA THR A 179 -19.66 7.43 2.59
C THR A 179 -20.73 6.99 3.59
N LYS A 180 -21.79 7.81 3.78
CA LYS A 180 -22.95 7.49 4.61
C LYS A 180 -24.10 6.89 3.80
N ALA A 181 -23.98 6.84 2.48
CA ALA A 181 -25.01 6.24 1.64
C ALA A 181 -25.12 4.73 1.94
N PRO A 182 -26.34 4.17 1.94
CA PRO A 182 -26.51 2.74 2.16
C PRO A 182 -25.87 1.93 1.01
N PRO A 183 -25.38 0.72 1.29
CA PRO A 183 -24.91 -0.20 0.26
C PRO A 183 -26.02 -0.54 -0.74
N ILE A 184 -25.61 -0.69 -2.00
CA ILE A 184 -26.44 -1.20 -3.10
C ILE A 184 -25.67 -2.30 -3.83
N ASP A 185 -26.36 -3.08 -4.64
CA ASP A 185 -25.71 -3.99 -5.58
C ASP A 185 -24.84 -3.22 -6.58
N CYS A 186 -23.63 -3.70 -6.84
CA CYS A 186 -22.69 -3.05 -7.73
C CYS A 186 -23.21 -3.00 -9.16
N GLN A 187 -23.10 -1.84 -9.79
CA GLN A 187 -23.51 -1.56 -11.16
C GLN A 187 -22.49 -0.62 -11.80
N ASP A 188 -22.47 -0.51 -13.13
CA ASP A 188 -21.54 0.37 -13.88
C ASP A 188 -21.57 1.85 -13.44
N LYS A 189 -22.65 2.30 -12.83
CA LYS A 189 -22.80 3.69 -12.32
C LYS A 189 -22.71 3.81 -10.80
N SER A 190 -22.23 2.79 -10.13
CA SER A 190 -22.03 2.81 -8.69
C SER A 190 -20.77 3.58 -8.32
N PHE A 191 -20.79 4.15 -7.12
CA PHE A 191 -19.60 4.70 -6.46
C PHE A 191 -19.08 3.64 -5.50
N VAL A 192 -17.77 3.37 -5.53
CA VAL A 192 -17.10 2.52 -4.55
C VAL A 192 -16.82 3.35 -3.30
N GLN A 193 -17.28 2.85 -2.17
CA GLN A 193 -17.03 3.41 -0.86
C GLN A 193 -16.09 2.50 -0.09
N ILE A 194 -15.20 3.09 0.70
CA ILE A 194 -14.23 2.37 1.53
C ILE A 194 -14.33 2.92 2.96
N GLY A 195 -14.48 2.05 3.93
CA GLY A 195 -14.54 2.45 5.33
C GLY A 195 -15.33 1.50 6.22
N GLY A 196 -15.12 1.62 7.51
CA GLY A 196 -15.78 0.79 8.51
C GLY A 196 -15.20 -0.62 8.64
N THR A 197 -15.74 -1.35 9.61
CA THR A 197 -15.28 -2.70 9.96
C THR A 197 -15.92 -3.76 9.07
N LEU A 198 -15.16 -4.78 8.78
CA LEU A 198 -15.65 -6.01 8.17
C LEU A 198 -16.41 -6.85 9.22
N PRO A 199 -17.41 -7.64 8.83
CA PRO A 199 -18.18 -8.45 9.77
C PRO A 199 -17.31 -9.45 10.53
N GLY A 200 -17.39 -9.45 11.86
CA GLY A 200 -16.68 -10.40 12.72
C GLY A 200 -15.18 -10.15 12.88
N THR A 201 -14.66 -9.02 12.39
CA THR A 201 -13.24 -8.68 12.57
C THR A 201 -12.98 -7.96 13.89
N SER A 202 -11.80 -8.19 14.45
CA SER A 202 -11.29 -7.57 15.67
C SER A 202 -9.77 -7.39 15.56
N GLN A 203 -9.14 -6.87 16.62
CA GLN A 203 -7.68 -6.82 16.71
C GLN A 203 -7.09 -8.24 16.68
N GLU A 204 -7.65 -9.16 17.45
CA GLU A 204 -7.22 -10.56 17.52
C GLU A 204 -7.34 -11.25 16.17
N TRP A 205 -8.48 -11.04 15.46
CA TRP A 205 -8.65 -11.56 14.12
C TRP A 205 -7.54 -11.06 13.17
N ALA A 206 -7.22 -9.77 13.22
CA ALA A 206 -6.17 -9.21 12.37
C ALA A 206 -4.78 -9.76 12.72
N SER A 207 -4.48 -9.92 14.02
CA SER A 207 -3.25 -10.53 14.49
C SER A 207 -3.11 -11.99 14.01
N GLU A 208 -4.14 -12.81 14.21
CA GLU A 208 -4.17 -14.20 13.74
C GLU A 208 -4.05 -14.29 12.20
N ARG A 209 -4.70 -13.37 11.49
CA ARG A 209 -4.67 -13.30 10.03
C ARG A 209 -3.26 -13.02 9.50
N VAL A 210 -2.57 -12.06 10.10
CA VAL A 210 -1.19 -11.72 9.78
C VAL A 210 -0.24 -12.89 10.09
N ASP A 211 -0.43 -13.54 11.24
CA ASP A 211 0.40 -14.69 11.62
C ASP A 211 0.23 -15.87 10.65
N GLN A 212 -0.99 -16.15 10.21
CA GLN A 212 -1.25 -17.15 9.16
C GLN A 212 -0.44 -16.87 7.89
N GLY A 213 -0.41 -15.61 7.44
CA GLY A 213 0.41 -15.22 6.28
C GLY A 213 1.90 -15.48 6.53
N ARG A 214 2.40 -15.12 7.71
CA ARG A 214 3.81 -15.36 8.11
C ARG A 214 4.18 -16.84 8.10
N GLN A 215 3.27 -17.70 8.54
CA GLN A 215 3.49 -19.15 8.57
C GLN A 215 3.67 -19.72 7.16
N ILE A 216 2.88 -19.26 6.17
CA ILE A 216 2.99 -19.73 4.78
C ILE A 216 4.38 -19.43 4.19
N PHE A 217 5.00 -18.29 4.50
CA PHE A 217 6.38 -18.02 4.07
C PHE A 217 7.38 -19.03 4.66
N GLY A 218 7.19 -19.41 5.93
CA GLY A 218 8.03 -20.43 6.58
C GLY A 218 7.86 -21.84 6.00
N GLU A 219 6.67 -22.19 5.51
CA GLU A 219 6.37 -23.50 4.92
C GLU A 219 7.11 -23.75 3.59
N VAL A 220 7.53 -22.69 2.91
CA VAL A 220 8.26 -22.73 1.65
C VAL A 220 9.71 -22.25 1.76
N ASP A 221 10.27 -22.24 2.95
CA ASP A 221 11.66 -21.81 3.23
C ASP A 221 12.01 -20.39 2.73
N LEU A 222 11.01 -19.50 2.63
CA LEU A 222 11.24 -18.08 2.41
C LEU A 222 11.55 -17.37 3.73
N PRO A 223 12.37 -16.28 3.71
CA PRO A 223 12.57 -15.46 4.89
C PRO A 223 11.24 -14.95 5.45
N THR A 224 11.03 -15.05 6.75
CA THR A 224 9.88 -14.41 7.39
C THR A 224 9.96 -12.91 7.15
N PRO A 225 8.94 -12.29 6.53
CA PRO A 225 8.96 -10.86 6.25
C PRO A 225 9.09 -10.03 7.54
N GLU A 226 9.91 -8.99 7.49
CA GLU A 226 10.06 -7.99 8.57
C GLU A 226 9.27 -6.71 8.31
N ILE A 227 8.64 -6.61 7.14
CA ILE A 227 7.85 -5.47 6.69
C ILE A 227 6.46 -5.97 6.31
N PHE A 228 5.45 -5.23 6.75
CA PHE A 228 4.06 -5.44 6.34
C PHE A 228 3.57 -4.25 5.54
N GLU A 229 2.90 -4.53 4.45
CA GLU A 229 2.16 -3.54 3.66
C GLU A 229 0.68 -3.89 3.69
N THR A 230 -0.10 -2.93 4.13
CA THR A 230 -1.56 -3.11 4.20
C THR A 230 -2.13 -3.11 2.78
N PRO A 231 -2.91 -4.13 2.38
CA PRO A 231 -3.66 -4.14 1.12
C PRO A 231 -4.39 -2.82 0.85
N HIS A 232 -4.21 -2.27 -0.34
CA HIS A 232 -4.72 -0.94 -0.72
C HIS A 232 -4.39 0.19 0.28
N TYR A 233 -3.32 0.03 1.09
CA TYR A 233 -2.88 1.01 2.10
C TYR A 233 -3.94 1.37 3.13
N SER A 234 -4.97 0.52 3.31
CA SER A 234 -6.15 0.85 4.11
C SER A 234 -6.53 -0.28 5.05
N ALA A 235 -6.67 0.05 6.33
CA ALA A 235 -7.17 -0.85 7.36
C ALA A 235 -7.98 -0.10 8.43
N THR A 236 -8.77 -0.82 9.20
CA THR A 236 -9.38 -0.28 10.40
C THR A 236 -8.34 -0.06 11.49
N ARG A 237 -8.69 0.76 12.48
CA ARG A 237 -7.81 1.01 13.63
C ARG A 237 -7.47 -0.29 14.38
N GLU A 238 -8.46 -1.14 14.59
CA GLU A 238 -8.31 -2.42 15.26
C GLU A 238 -7.40 -3.35 14.48
N ALA A 239 -7.51 -3.35 13.15
CA ALA A 239 -6.62 -4.13 12.29
C ALA A 239 -5.17 -3.64 12.37
N TYR A 240 -4.94 -2.31 12.39
CA TYR A 240 -3.58 -1.78 12.59
C TYR A 240 -2.98 -2.18 13.94
N TYR A 241 -3.76 -2.27 15.00
CA TYR A 241 -3.26 -2.79 16.27
C TYR A 241 -2.88 -4.27 16.19
N GLY A 242 -3.68 -5.11 15.53
CA GLY A 242 -3.35 -6.52 15.32
C GLY A 242 -2.10 -6.71 14.45
N ILE A 243 -1.97 -5.94 13.36
CA ILE A 243 -0.76 -5.93 12.51
C ILE A 243 0.48 -5.54 13.34
N GLY A 244 0.37 -4.51 14.18
CA GLY A 244 1.46 -4.01 15.02
C GLY A 244 1.95 -4.98 16.09
N GLU A 245 1.23 -6.08 16.37
CA GLU A 245 1.72 -7.15 17.26
C GLU A 245 2.84 -7.97 16.60
N HIS A 246 2.89 -8.02 15.28
CA HIS A 246 3.87 -8.78 14.50
C HIS A 246 4.90 -7.89 13.80
N TYR A 247 4.53 -6.63 13.53
CA TYR A 247 5.32 -5.64 12.80
C TYR A 247 5.39 -4.32 13.60
N PRO A 248 6.27 -4.22 14.61
CA PRO A 248 6.37 -3.09 15.51
C PRO A 248 6.93 -1.81 14.86
#